data_d267a9155992457b43b33d515abc4412
#
_entry.id   d267a9155992457b43b33d515abc4412
#
_cell.length_a   1.000
_cell.length_b   1.000
_cell.length_c   1.000
_cell.angle_alpha   90.00
_cell.angle_beta   90.00
_cell.angle_gamma   90.00
#
_symmetry.space_group_name_H-M   'P 1'
#
loop_
_entity.id
_entity.type
_entity.pdbx_description
1 polymer ?
#
loop_
_entity_poly.entity_id
_entity_poly.type
_entity_poly.pdbx_seq_one_letter_code
_entity_poly.pdbx_strand_id
1 'polypeptide(L)'
;MGELKIKSIIKSINFFHTKARNIIKLSKILIKNFKSKVPKTRQELETFPGVGRKTANVILSVAFNKPTIAVDTHIFRLSNRTKIAEGKTPLDVEKGLEKVIPKQYKQHAHHWLILHGRYICKARNPECYKCIVSDLCLFEKKNFIAKKNAAV
;
A
#
# COMPACT_ATOMS: atom_id res chain seq x y z
N MET A 1 7.04 3.78 27.65
CA MET A 1 8.10 4.41 26.80
C MET A 1 7.64 5.79 26.36
N GLY A 2 8.50 6.80 26.54
CA GLY A 2 8.15 8.19 26.16
C GLY A 2 8.41 8.51 24.67
N GLU A 3 7.89 9.64 24.21
CA GLU A 3 8.00 10.08 22.80
C GLU A 3 9.45 10.22 22.34
N LEU A 4 10.33 10.79 23.18
CA LEU A 4 11.76 10.96 22.85
C LEU A 4 12.47 9.63 22.55
N LYS A 5 12.19 8.59 23.35
CA LYS A 5 12.77 7.27 23.15
C LYS A 5 12.24 6.61 21.86
N ILE A 6 10.95 6.78 21.54
CA ILE A 6 10.42 6.28 20.25
C ILE A 6 11.08 7.02 19.08
N LYS A 7 11.20 8.34 19.15
CA LYS A 7 11.89 9.14 18.12
C LYS A 7 13.31 8.65 17.87
N SER A 8 14.07 8.36 18.91
CA SER A 8 15.45 7.88 18.77
C SER A 8 15.53 6.52 18.06
N ILE A 9 14.58 5.62 18.32
CA ILE A 9 14.52 4.29 17.70
C ILE A 9 14.17 4.38 16.20
N ILE A 10 13.19 5.22 15.86
CA ILE A 10 12.65 5.28 14.49
C ILE A 10 13.20 6.45 13.66
N LYS A 11 14.32 7.08 14.07
CA LYS A 11 14.91 8.26 13.41
C LYS A 11 15.26 8.05 11.93
N SER A 12 15.49 6.82 11.51
CA SER A 12 15.85 6.48 10.12
C SER A 12 14.66 6.48 9.14
N ILE A 13 13.43 6.54 9.63
CA ILE A 13 12.25 6.54 8.76
C ILE A 13 11.69 7.95 8.55
N ASN A 14 11.13 8.19 7.36
CA ASN A 14 10.52 9.50 7.04
C ASN A 14 9.38 9.85 8.00
N PHE A 15 9.25 11.14 8.33
CA PHE A 15 8.20 11.67 9.22
C PHE A 15 8.21 11.07 10.64
N PHE A 16 9.38 10.66 11.14
CA PHE A 16 9.52 9.98 12.43
C PHE A 16 8.96 10.77 13.61
N HIS A 17 9.04 12.11 13.61
CA HIS A 17 8.46 12.96 14.66
C HIS A 17 6.94 12.76 14.78
N THR A 18 6.24 12.85 13.64
CA THR A 18 4.78 12.65 13.59
C THR A 18 4.41 11.21 13.91
N LYS A 19 5.17 10.24 13.39
CA LYS A 19 4.95 8.82 13.67
C LYS A 19 5.11 8.50 15.16
N ALA A 20 6.15 9.03 15.82
CA ALA A 20 6.35 8.83 17.27
C ALA A 20 5.17 9.37 18.09
N ARG A 21 4.70 10.58 17.80
CA ARG A 21 3.50 11.15 18.42
C ARG A 21 2.27 10.29 18.20
N ASN A 22 2.05 9.87 16.96
CA ASN A 22 0.89 9.06 16.61
C ASN A 22 0.92 7.69 17.31
N ILE A 23 2.07 7.03 17.41
CA ILE A 23 2.24 5.77 18.15
C ILE A 23 1.81 5.95 19.62
N ILE A 24 2.27 7.00 20.30
CA ILE A 24 1.89 7.26 21.68
C ILE A 24 0.37 7.49 21.82
N LYS A 25 -0.19 8.35 20.97
CA LYS A 25 -1.63 8.66 21.00
C LYS A 25 -2.47 7.42 20.71
N LEU A 26 -2.10 6.66 19.67
CA LEU A 26 -2.76 5.40 19.28
C LEU A 26 -2.74 4.39 20.45
N SER A 27 -1.59 4.18 21.08
CA SER A 27 -1.47 3.25 22.21
C SER A 27 -2.37 3.65 23.39
N LYS A 28 -2.47 4.95 23.72
CA LYS A 28 -3.38 5.45 24.74
C LYS A 28 -4.85 5.18 24.40
N ILE A 29 -5.24 5.38 23.15
CA ILE A 29 -6.60 5.12 22.67
C ILE A 29 -6.90 3.62 22.74
N LEU A 30 -5.97 2.76 22.30
CA LEU A 30 -6.13 1.30 22.38
C LEU A 30 -6.38 0.83 23.81
N ILE A 31 -5.59 1.34 24.77
CA ILE A 31 -5.74 0.98 26.18
C ILE A 31 -7.09 1.45 26.72
N LYS A 32 -7.42 2.74 26.48
CA LYS A 32 -8.60 3.37 27.06
C LYS A 32 -9.91 2.85 26.47
N ASN A 33 -9.99 2.76 25.12
CA ASN A 33 -11.26 2.55 24.41
C ASN A 33 -11.42 1.12 23.87
N PHE A 34 -10.32 0.38 23.70
CA PHE A 34 -10.36 -0.93 23.03
C PHE A 34 -9.79 -2.07 23.89
N LYS A 35 -9.61 -1.88 25.21
CA LYS A 35 -9.08 -2.89 26.13
C LYS A 35 -7.77 -3.51 25.63
N SER A 36 -6.88 -2.68 25.05
CA SER A 36 -5.61 -3.09 24.45
C SER A 36 -5.73 -4.04 23.25
N LYS A 37 -6.90 -4.15 22.62
CA LYS A 37 -7.12 -4.99 21.44
C LYS A 37 -7.24 -4.12 20.19
N VAL A 38 -6.62 -4.55 19.10
CA VAL A 38 -6.74 -3.87 17.80
C VAL A 38 -8.13 -4.14 17.23
N PRO A 39 -8.91 -3.10 16.87
CA PRO A 39 -10.24 -3.29 16.30
C PRO A 39 -10.20 -3.93 14.92
N LYS A 40 -11.28 -4.61 14.54
CA LYS A 40 -11.38 -5.39 13.31
C LYS A 40 -12.28 -4.77 12.25
N THR A 41 -12.63 -3.49 12.40
CA THR A 41 -13.40 -2.74 11.42
C THR A 41 -12.59 -1.56 10.89
N ARG A 42 -12.82 -1.19 9.63
CA ARG A 42 -12.12 -0.05 9.03
C ARG A 42 -12.49 1.25 9.72
N GLN A 43 -13.77 1.42 10.03
CA GLN A 43 -14.29 2.62 10.70
C GLN A 43 -13.56 2.87 12.02
N GLU A 44 -13.43 1.85 12.85
CA GLU A 44 -12.70 1.97 14.12
C GLU A 44 -11.21 2.22 13.91
N LEU A 45 -10.57 1.54 12.95
CA LEU A 45 -9.15 1.72 12.65
C LEU A 45 -8.85 3.15 12.17
N GLU A 46 -9.71 3.75 11.38
CA GLU A 46 -9.54 5.12 10.87
C GLU A 46 -9.70 6.19 11.95
N THR A 47 -10.22 5.86 13.14
CA THR A 47 -10.26 6.78 14.29
C THR A 47 -8.88 7.00 14.92
N PHE A 48 -7.92 6.13 14.65
CA PHE A 48 -6.58 6.25 15.22
C PHE A 48 -5.73 7.31 14.49
N PRO A 49 -4.96 8.11 15.23
CA PRO A 49 -4.09 9.10 14.64
C PRO A 49 -3.02 8.47 13.74
N GLY A 50 -2.97 8.91 12.48
CA GLY A 50 -2.05 8.40 11.47
C GLY A 50 -2.50 7.09 10.79
N VAL A 51 -3.70 6.63 11.06
CA VAL A 51 -4.32 5.50 10.38
C VAL A 51 -5.39 6.02 9.42
N GLY A 52 -5.06 6.10 8.14
CA GLY A 52 -6.03 6.36 7.09
C GLY A 52 -6.48 5.08 6.42
N ARG A 53 -7.38 5.19 5.44
CA ARG A 53 -7.98 4.07 4.70
C ARG A 53 -6.97 3.02 4.22
N LYS A 54 -5.87 3.46 3.62
CA LYS A 54 -4.79 2.57 3.15
C LYS A 54 -4.23 1.72 4.30
N THR A 55 -3.91 2.35 5.43
CA THR A 55 -3.33 1.65 6.58
C THR A 55 -4.35 0.71 7.22
N ALA A 56 -5.60 1.15 7.35
CA ALA A 56 -6.69 0.30 7.85
C ALA A 56 -6.88 -0.95 6.98
N ASN A 57 -6.90 -0.80 5.66
CA ASN A 57 -7.01 -1.94 4.73
C ASN A 57 -5.83 -2.91 4.83
N VAL A 58 -4.60 -2.40 5.00
CA VAL A 58 -3.42 -3.27 5.24
C VAL A 58 -3.58 -4.08 6.54
N ILE A 59 -3.98 -3.42 7.63
CA ILE A 59 -4.19 -4.10 8.92
C ILE A 59 -5.26 -5.18 8.78
N LEU A 60 -6.38 -4.86 8.14
CA LEU A 60 -7.48 -5.80 7.94
C LEU A 60 -7.05 -7.00 7.10
N SER A 61 -6.28 -6.79 6.05
CA SER A 61 -5.79 -7.88 5.20
C SER A 61 -4.74 -8.74 5.91
N VAL A 62 -3.70 -8.11 6.47
CA VAL A 62 -2.52 -8.83 6.99
C VAL A 62 -2.78 -9.44 8.36
N ALA A 63 -3.42 -8.68 9.28
CA ALA A 63 -3.61 -9.13 10.66
C ALA A 63 -4.93 -9.88 10.88
N PHE A 64 -5.93 -9.65 10.04
CA PHE A 64 -7.27 -10.22 10.21
C PHE A 64 -7.76 -11.04 9.02
N ASN A 65 -6.92 -11.28 8.02
CA ASN A 65 -7.24 -12.07 6.83
C ASN A 65 -8.52 -11.60 6.10
N LYS A 66 -8.85 -10.30 6.19
CA LYS A 66 -9.99 -9.75 5.46
C LYS A 66 -9.59 -9.45 4.00
N PRO A 67 -10.47 -9.72 3.03
CA PRO A 67 -10.17 -9.54 1.60
C PRO A 67 -10.22 -8.07 1.19
N THR A 68 -9.35 -7.24 1.77
CA THR A 68 -9.21 -5.81 1.45
C THR A 68 -7.99 -5.54 0.58
N ILE A 69 -8.09 -4.57 -0.31
CA ILE A 69 -7.01 -4.13 -1.16
C ILE A 69 -6.61 -2.71 -0.76
N ALA A 70 -5.39 -2.54 -0.26
CA ALA A 70 -4.89 -1.24 0.16
C ALA A 70 -4.17 -0.55 -1.01
N VAL A 71 -4.79 0.43 -1.64
CA VAL A 71 -4.20 1.13 -2.78
C VAL A 71 -3.19 2.17 -2.29
N ASP A 72 -1.91 1.97 -2.65
CA ASP A 72 -0.83 2.94 -2.48
C ASP A 72 -0.44 3.55 -3.83
N THR A 73 0.59 4.39 -3.84
CA THR A 73 1.08 5.03 -5.07
C THR A 73 1.59 4.04 -6.12
N HIS A 74 2.08 2.87 -5.72
CA HIS A 74 2.55 1.82 -6.63
C HIS A 74 1.36 1.13 -7.30
N ILE A 75 0.38 0.72 -6.52
CA ILE A 75 -0.84 0.07 -7.00
C ILE A 75 -1.67 1.05 -7.83
N PHE A 76 -1.85 2.28 -7.35
CA PHE A 76 -2.55 3.33 -8.10
C PHE A 76 -1.98 3.53 -9.51
N ARG A 77 -0.66 3.69 -9.60
CA ARG A 77 0.03 3.84 -10.88
C ARG A 77 -0.09 2.60 -11.76
N LEU A 78 0.15 1.42 -11.18
CA LEU A 78 0.09 0.15 -11.89
C LEU A 78 -1.30 -0.08 -12.48
N SER A 79 -2.34 0.05 -11.67
CA SER A 79 -3.73 -0.18 -12.08
C SER A 79 -4.17 0.73 -13.21
N ASN A 80 -3.81 2.02 -13.14
CA ASN A 80 -4.10 2.98 -14.21
C ASN A 80 -3.29 2.70 -15.49
N ARG A 81 -2.05 2.24 -15.38
CA ARG A 81 -1.23 1.89 -16.54
C ARG A 81 -1.70 0.62 -17.24
N THR A 82 -1.98 -0.41 -16.46
CA THR A 82 -2.45 -1.70 -17.02
C THR A 82 -3.91 -1.67 -17.45
N LYS A 83 -4.65 -0.66 -17.01
CA LYS A 83 -6.11 -0.54 -17.19
C LYS A 83 -6.92 -1.62 -16.44
N ILE A 84 -6.31 -2.32 -15.52
CA ILE A 84 -7.02 -3.34 -14.72
C ILE A 84 -8.10 -2.73 -13.82
N ALA A 85 -7.83 -1.51 -13.32
CA ALA A 85 -8.82 -0.72 -12.57
C ALA A 85 -8.40 0.75 -12.64
N GLU A 86 -9.02 1.50 -13.52
CA GLU A 86 -8.73 2.93 -13.68
C GLU A 86 -9.48 3.77 -12.65
N GLY A 87 -8.88 4.87 -12.24
CA GLY A 87 -9.52 5.82 -11.35
C GLY A 87 -8.70 7.09 -11.17
N LYS A 88 -9.38 8.18 -10.86
CA LYS A 88 -8.73 9.47 -10.56
C LYS A 88 -8.21 9.54 -9.13
N THR A 89 -8.79 8.75 -8.23
CA THR A 89 -8.41 8.67 -6.83
C THR A 89 -8.02 7.25 -6.42
N PRO A 90 -7.25 7.07 -5.34
CA PRO A 90 -6.97 5.74 -4.79
C PRO A 90 -8.25 4.97 -4.43
N LEU A 91 -9.30 5.65 -4.03
CA LEU A 91 -10.59 5.03 -3.71
C LEU A 91 -11.29 4.47 -4.96
N ASP A 92 -11.22 5.16 -6.09
CA ASP A 92 -11.79 4.67 -7.34
C ASP A 92 -11.09 3.40 -7.79
N VAL A 93 -9.75 3.41 -7.73
CA VAL A 93 -8.92 2.23 -8.05
C VAL A 93 -9.20 1.08 -7.08
N GLU A 94 -9.34 1.35 -5.77
CA GLU A 94 -9.71 0.34 -4.77
C GLU A 94 -11.02 -0.33 -5.15
N LYS A 95 -12.08 0.46 -5.39
CA LYS A 95 -13.40 -0.04 -5.80
C LYS A 95 -13.34 -0.83 -7.11
N GLY A 96 -12.55 -0.37 -8.07
CA GLY A 96 -12.33 -1.08 -9.34
C GLY A 96 -11.66 -2.44 -9.13
N LEU A 97 -10.57 -2.48 -8.36
CA LEU A 97 -9.85 -3.71 -8.04
C LEU A 97 -10.72 -4.70 -7.25
N GLU A 98 -11.54 -4.20 -6.32
CA GLU A 98 -12.49 -5.03 -5.57
C GLU A 98 -13.53 -5.73 -6.45
N LYS A 99 -13.89 -5.12 -7.58
CA LYS A 99 -14.83 -5.70 -8.56
C LYS A 99 -14.17 -6.74 -9.47
N VAL A 100 -12.98 -6.44 -9.97
CA VAL A 100 -12.31 -7.28 -10.99
C VAL A 100 -11.49 -8.42 -10.40
N ILE A 101 -11.00 -8.29 -9.16
CA ILE A 101 -10.20 -9.35 -8.55
C ILE A 101 -11.10 -10.36 -7.85
N PRO A 102 -11.05 -11.65 -8.26
CA PRO A 102 -11.81 -12.71 -7.59
C PRO A 102 -11.48 -12.81 -6.09
N LYS A 103 -12.51 -13.13 -5.29
CA LYS A 103 -12.42 -13.14 -3.82
C LYS A 103 -11.21 -13.93 -3.29
N GLN A 104 -10.93 -15.08 -3.88
CA GLN A 104 -9.83 -15.97 -3.50
C GLN A 104 -8.44 -15.34 -3.64
N TYR A 105 -8.27 -14.35 -4.51
CA TYR A 105 -6.99 -13.68 -4.75
C TYR A 105 -6.85 -12.35 -4.01
N LYS A 106 -7.94 -11.76 -3.48
CA LYS A 106 -7.92 -10.41 -2.89
C LYS A 106 -6.89 -10.26 -1.78
N GLN A 107 -6.72 -11.28 -0.94
CA GLN A 107 -5.78 -11.26 0.17
C GLN A 107 -4.33 -11.10 -0.30
N HIS A 108 -3.97 -11.76 -1.39
CA HIS A 108 -2.61 -11.73 -1.93
C HIS A 108 -2.41 -10.64 -2.98
N ALA A 109 -3.48 -10.20 -3.63
CA ALA A 109 -3.44 -9.23 -4.72
C ALA A 109 -2.74 -7.92 -4.32
N HIS A 110 -3.00 -7.40 -3.12
CA HIS A 110 -2.30 -6.23 -2.61
C HIS A 110 -0.77 -6.40 -2.67
N HIS A 111 -0.27 -7.54 -2.20
CA HIS A 111 1.16 -7.82 -2.14
C HIS A 111 1.76 -7.98 -3.55
N TRP A 112 1.10 -8.74 -4.41
CA TRP A 112 1.56 -8.94 -5.80
C TRP A 112 1.60 -7.63 -6.58
N LEU A 113 0.54 -6.83 -6.50
CA LEU A 113 0.45 -5.55 -7.20
C LEU A 113 1.50 -4.54 -6.69
N ILE A 114 1.75 -4.49 -5.38
CA ILE A 114 2.75 -3.58 -4.80
C ILE A 114 4.17 -3.97 -5.23
N LEU A 115 4.49 -5.28 -5.21
CA LEU A 115 5.80 -5.78 -5.65
C LEU A 115 6.01 -5.49 -7.13
N HIS A 116 5.03 -5.80 -7.98
CA HIS A 116 5.11 -5.50 -9.40
C HIS A 116 5.27 -4.00 -9.67
N GLY A 117 4.48 -3.15 -9.01
CA GLY A 117 4.58 -1.70 -9.14
C GLY A 117 5.89 -1.12 -8.60
N ARG A 118 6.51 -1.78 -7.62
CA ARG A 118 7.76 -1.33 -7.00
C ARG A 118 8.99 -1.74 -7.82
N TYR A 119 9.02 -2.95 -8.34
CA TYR A 119 10.22 -3.51 -8.94
C TYR A 119 10.21 -3.54 -10.47
N ILE A 120 9.06 -3.70 -11.11
CA ILE A 120 8.92 -3.79 -12.57
C ILE A 120 8.28 -2.52 -13.15
N CYS A 121 7.03 -2.23 -12.80
CA CYS A 121 6.30 -1.07 -13.30
C CYS A 121 6.66 0.19 -12.52
N LYS A 122 7.95 0.56 -12.51
CA LYS A 122 8.48 1.72 -11.78
C LYS A 122 7.85 3.04 -12.27
N ALA A 123 7.85 4.08 -11.40
CA ALA A 123 7.32 5.40 -11.76
C ALA A 123 8.08 6.00 -12.94
N ARG A 124 9.40 5.99 -12.85
CA ARG A 124 10.32 6.39 -13.93
C ARG A 124 10.96 5.14 -14.54
N ASN A 125 11.05 5.10 -15.86
CA ASN A 125 11.66 4.00 -16.61
C ASN A 125 11.13 2.60 -16.19
N PRO A 126 9.85 2.29 -16.43
CA PRO A 126 9.30 0.97 -16.14
C PRO A 126 10.07 -0.09 -16.95
N GLU A 127 10.32 -1.26 -16.35
CA GLU A 127 11.08 -2.34 -16.97
C GLU A 127 10.15 -3.28 -17.74
N CYS A 128 9.46 -2.74 -18.78
CA CYS A 128 8.48 -3.51 -19.54
C CYS A 128 9.09 -4.70 -20.28
N TYR A 129 10.38 -4.66 -20.59
CA TYR A 129 11.12 -5.76 -21.19
C TYR A 129 11.26 -6.99 -20.26
N LYS A 130 11.08 -6.82 -18.95
CA LYS A 130 11.05 -7.91 -17.95
C LYS A 130 9.64 -8.25 -17.48
N CYS A 131 8.64 -7.49 -17.95
CA CYS A 131 7.29 -7.61 -17.44
C CYS A 131 6.59 -8.83 -18.04
N ILE A 132 6.25 -9.80 -17.21
CA ILE A 132 5.59 -11.05 -17.62
C ILE A 132 4.15 -10.85 -18.14
N VAL A 133 3.57 -9.68 -17.93
CA VAL A 133 2.23 -9.31 -18.40
C VAL A 133 2.28 -8.15 -19.40
N SER A 134 3.42 -7.94 -20.07
CA SER A 134 3.62 -6.81 -21.01
C SER A 134 2.68 -6.88 -22.21
N ASP A 135 2.36 -8.06 -22.67
CA ASP A 135 1.44 -8.36 -23.78
C ASP A 135 -0.02 -8.02 -23.43
N LEU A 136 -0.42 -8.24 -22.21
CA LEU A 136 -1.76 -7.93 -21.71
C LEU A 136 -1.91 -6.47 -21.22
N CYS A 137 -0.79 -5.77 -21.05
CA CYS A 137 -0.77 -4.42 -20.51
C CYS A 137 -1.18 -3.38 -21.56
N LEU A 138 -2.12 -2.49 -21.21
CA LEU A 138 -2.62 -1.45 -22.12
C LEU A 138 -1.88 -0.11 -21.96
N PHE A 139 -0.73 -0.10 -21.30
CA PHE A 139 0.08 1.11 -21.18
C PHE A 139 0.76 1.46 -22.51
N GLU A 140 0.42 2.62 -23.08
CA GLU A 140 0.92 3.05 -24.40
C GLU A 140 2.43 3.32 -24.41
N LYS A 141 2.96 3.90 -23.31
CA LYS A 141 4.39 4.31 -23.23
C LYS A 141 5.25 3.19 -22.62
N LYS A 142 5.13 1.97 -23.13
CA LYS A 142 5.95 0.85 -22.69
C LYS A 142 7.43 1.07 -23.01
N ASN A 143 8.29 0.73 -22.05
CA ASN A 143 9.74 0.81 -22.21
C ASN A 143 10.33 -0.59 -22.37
N PHE A 144 10.73 -0.93 -23.58
CA PHE A 144 11.38 -2.21 -23.91
C PHE A 144 12.91 -2.11 -23.96
N ILE A 145 13.47 -0.91 -23.71
CA ILE A 145 14.93 -0.72 -23.70
C ILE A 145 15.49 -1.21 -22.37
N ALA A 146 16.26 -2.30 -22.43
CA ALA A 146 17.08 -2.72 -21.30
C ALA A 146 18.12 -1.62 -21.02
N LYS A 147 18.20 -1.10 -19.78
CA LYS A 147 19.36 -0.30 -19.41
C LYS A 147 20.57 -1.19 -19.55
N LYS A 148 21.50 -0.88 -20.46
CA LYS A 148 22.87 -1.40 -20.40
C LYS A 148 23.36 -1.07 -18.98
N ASN A 149 23.73 -2.10 -18.21
CA ASN A 149 24.36 -1.88 -16.92
C ASN A 149 25.52 -0.93 -17.16
N ALA A 150 25.48 0.25 -16.55
CA ALA A 150 26.68 1.04 -16.41
C ALA A 150 27.63 0.17 -15.58
N ALA A 151 28.60 -0.43 -16.23
CA ALA A 151 29.71 -1.08 -15.56
C ALA A 151 30.36 -0.02 -14.68
N VAL A 152 30.43 -0.31 -13.38
CA VAL A 152 31.27 0.42 -12.43
C VAL A 152 32.70 -0.03 -12.66
#